data_ff77ad92ebb665c288bb529702530505
#
_entry.id   ff77ad92ebb665c288bb529702530505
#
_cell.length_a   1.000
_cell.length_b   1.000
_cell.length_c   1.000
_cell.angle_alpha   90.00
_cell.angle_beta   90.00
_cell.angle_gamma   90.00
#
_symmetry.space_group_name_H-M   'P 1'
#
loop_
_entity.id
_entity.type
_entity.pdbx_description
1 polymer ?
#
loop_
_entity_poly.entity_id
_entity_poly.type
_entity_poly.pdbx_seq_one_letter_code
_entity_poly.pdbx_strand_id
1 'polypeptide(L)'
;MVDSILPNDLLERFRGRAADYDRRNAFFTEDLEDLRQAGYLSLFSREQEGGKNLSLEQVSRLQTRLAQAAPATALGINMHLVWAGVARALSERGITDLDWLLHEAAAGEIFAFGISEAGNDQVLFDSSTSAVPTAEGYQFSGTKIFTSLSPVWTRLGIFGRDDSDPDNPTLVFGFITRQTEGYSIADDWDPLGMRATQSRSTVLDKVFVPTDRIVRKIPVGPNADPLIFAIFANFELLLASVYAGIGNRALELASSAALSRMSKKTGESYANDPDIRWRIAHAAISQESVQPHILSVAQDVDDLIDHGTAWFPKLVGPKIRATEIARESVEAAIRVSGGRAYQKESELTRLYRDVLAGLYHPSDDESAHATFATAYLGAAI
;
A
#
# COMPACT_ATOMS: atom_id res chain seq x y z
N MET A 1 13.74 -12.80 13.08
CA MET A 1 12.95 -13.21 11.89
C MET A 1 12.88 -12.08 10.86
N VAL A 2 12.43 -10.86 11.19
CA VAL A 2 12.36 -9.72 10.25
C VAL A 2 13.72 -9.45 9.57
N ASP A 3 14.82 -9.39 10.35
CA ASP A 3 16.16 -9.14 9.84
C ASP A 3 16.72 -10.25 8.94
N SER A 4 16.22 -11.47 9.06
CA SER A 4 16.65 -12.58 8.20
C SER A 4 15.95 -12.59 6.84
N ILE A 5 14.78 -11.96 6.71
CA ILE A 5 14.04 -11.87 5.43
C ILE A 5 14.57 -10.68 4.60
N LEU A 6 14.82 -9.55 5.26
CA LEU A 6 15.38 -8.35 4.64
C LEU A 6 16.70 -7.97 5.34
N PRO A 7 17.80 -8.67 5.06
CA PRO A 7 19.10 -8.31 5.62
C PRO A 7 19.59 -6.96 5.06
N ASN A 8 20.50 -6.31 5.80
CA ASN A 8 20.93 -4.95 5.46
C ASN A 8 21.58 -4.84 4.08
N ASP A 9 22.35 -5.84 3.67
CA ASP A 9 22.98 -5.86 2.33
C ASP A 9 21.94 -5.91 1.21
N LEU A 10 20.82 -6.60 1.39
CA LEU A 10 19.70 -6.60 0.45
C LEU A 10 19.03 -5.23 0.39
N LEU A 11 18.78 -4.60 1.53
CA LEU A 11 18.20 -3.26 1.59
C LEU A 11 19.13 -2.21 0.94
N GLU A 12 20.44 -2.32 1.10
CA GLU A 12 21.40 -1.43 0.43
C GLU A 12 21.36 -1.61 -1.11
N ARG A 13 21.18 -2.85 -1.61
CA ARG A 13 21.00 -3.07 -3.05
C ARG A 13 19.73 -2.39 -3.56
N PHE A 14 18.61 -2.52 -2.86
CA PHE A 14 17.34 -1.85 -3.22
C PHE A 14 17.51 -0.33 -3.24
N ARG A 15 18.14 0.23 -2.19
CA ARG A 15 18.42 1.67 -2.12
C ARG A 15 19.28 2.15 -3.29
N GLY A 16 20.28 1.37 -3.66
CA GLY A 16 21.19 1.70 -4.78
C GLY A 16 20.47 1.75 -6.13
N ARG A 17 19.46 0.90 -6.36
CA ARG A 17 18.71 0.83 -7.62
C ARG A 17 17.56 1.83 -7.71
N ALA A 18 16.99 2.25 -6.58
CA ALA A 18 15.77 3.06 -6.52
C ALA A 18 15.84 4.37 -7.33
N ALA A 19 17.00 5.05 -7.35
CA ALA A 19 17.19 6.28 -8.12
C ALA A 19 17.19 6.04 -9.64
N ASP A 20 17.67 4.89 -10.09
CA ASP A 20 17.65 4.52 -11.51
C ASP A 20 16.25 4.19 -12.00
N TYR A 21 15.49 3.41 -11.23
CA TYR A 21 14.10 3.13 -11.55
C TYR A 21 13.25 4.41 -11.64
N ASP A 22 13.41 5.34 -10.68
CA ASP A 22 12.71 6.62 -10.70
C ASP A 22 13.06 7.44 -11.94
N ARG A 23 14.36 7.61 -12.24
CA ARG A 23 14.84 8.40 -13.38
C ARG A 23 14.32 7.87 -14.71
N ARG A 24 14.33 6.54 -14.89
CA ARG A 24 13.92 5.86 -16.13
C ARG A 24 12.42 5.62 -16.21
N ASN A 25 11.64 5.93 -15.17
CA ASN A 25 10.26 5.49 -15.04
C ASN A 25 10.12 3.98 -15.29
N ALA A 26 11.00 3.18 -14.70
CA ALA A 26 11.10 1.74 -14.93
C ALA A 26 10.58 0.95 -13.73
N PHE A 27 10.01 -0.22 -14.03
CA PHE A 27 9.58 -1.17 -13.00
C PHE A 27 10.79 -1.74 -12.23
N PHE A 28 10.60 -2.08 -10.96
CA PHE A 28 11.63 -2.61 -10.05
C PHE A 28 11.91 -4.11 -10.25
N THR A 29 12.22 -4.52 -11.49
CA THR A 29 12.33 -5.94 -11.87
C THR A 29 13.37 -6.70 -11.04
N GLU A 30 14.56 -6.12 -10.83
CA GLU A 30 15.63 -6.75 -10.07
C GLU A 30 15.29 -6.85 -8.57
N ASP A 31 14.61 -5.83 -8.03
CA ASP A 31 14.14 -5.86 -6.63
C ASP A 31 13.07 -6.93 -6.44
N LEU A 32 12.16 -7.09 -7.41
CA LEU A 32 11.13 -8.13 -7.37
C LEU A 32 11.74 -9.53 -7.34
N GLU A 33 12.77 -9.77 -8.14
CA GLU A 33 13.46 -11.07 -8.15
C GLU A 33 14.18 -11.34 -6.81
N ASP A 34 14.88 -10.34 -6.28
CA ASP A 34 15.48 -10.44 -4.95
C ASP A 34 14.42 -10.69 -3.85
N LEU A 35 13.26 -10.00 -3.91
CA LEU A 35 12.13 -10.21 -2.99
C LEU A 35 11.54 -11.63 -3.11
N ARG A 36 11.41 -12.15 -4.33
CA ARG A 36 10.97 -13.52 -4.59
C ARG A 36 11.91 -14.52 -3.94
N GLN A 37 13.21 -14.37 -4.14
CA GLN A 37 14.24 -15.24 -3.54
C GLN A 37 14.25 -15.17 -2.01
N ALA A 38 13.94 -14.01 -1.43
CA ALA A 38 13.77 -13.85 0.02
C ALA A 38 12.47 -14.45 0.57
N GLY A 39 11.58 -14.96 -0.28
CA GLY A 39 10.27 -15.50 0.10
C GLY A 39 9.24 -14.41 0.46
N TYR A 40 9.43 -13.19 -0.06
CA TYR A 40 8.57 -12.04 0.27
C TYR A 40 7.15 -12.16 -0.30
N LEU A 41 6.96 -12.91 -1.39
CA LEU A 41 5.63 -13.14 -1.97
C LEU A 41 4.76 -14.07 -1.11
N SER A 42 5.36 -14.90 -0.26
CA SER A 42 4.66 -15.88 0.57
C SER A 42 4.68 -15.54 2.06
N LEU A 43 4.82 -14.25 2.43
CA LEU A 43 4.88 -13.83 3.84
C LEU A 43 3.66 -14.28 4.64
N PHE A 44 2.46 -14.14 4.07
CA PHE A 44 1.20 -14.51 4.71
C PHE A 44 0.79 -15.97 4.52
N SER A 45 1.37 -16.68 3.53
CA SER A 45 1.05 -18.09 3.27
C SER A 45 1.52 -19.00 4.40
N ARG A 46 0.80 -20.08 4.65
CA ARG A 46 1.09 -21.02 5.72
C ARG A 46 2.42 -21.74 5.50
N GLU A 47 3.11 -22.14 6.58
CA GLU A 47 4.38 -22.88 6.48
C GLU A 47 4.27 -24.19 5.70
N GLN A 48 3.16 -24.92 5.86
CA GLN A 48 2.87 -26.15 5.13
C GLN A 48 2.72 -25.95 3.61
N GLU A 49 2.47 -24.73 3.17
CA GLU A 49 2.41 -24.31 1.76
C GLU A 49 3.75 -23.73 1.26
N GLY A 50 4.78 -23.73 2.09
CA GLY A 50 6.08 -23.12 1.78
C GLY A 50 6.15 -21.64 2.09
N GLY A 51 5.17 -21.07 2.79
CA GLY A 51 5.13 -19.68 3.21
C GLY A 51 5.85 -19.40 4.52
N LYS A 52 5.73 -18.15 4.99
CA LYS A 52 6.36 -17.68 6.24
C LYS A 52 5.38 -17.61 7.41
N ASN A 53 4.08 -17.69 7.15
CA ASN A 53 2.98 -17.61 8.13
C ASN A 53 3.08 -16.38 9.07
N LEU A 54 3.45 -15.24 8.52
CA LEU A 54 3.61 -14.01 9.31
C LEU A 54 2.26 -13.34 9.57
N SER A 55 2.17 -12.67 10.72
CA SER A 55 1.05 -11.83 11.08
C SER A 55 1.08 -10.49 10.33
N LEU A 56 -0.04 -9.75 10.31
CA LEU A 56 -0.11 -8.42 9.72
C LEU A 56 0.86 -7.45 10.41
N GLU A 57 1.00 -7.57 11.73
CA GLU A 57 1.98 -6.81 12.52
C GLU A 57 3.41 -7.05 12.03
N GLN A 58 3.80 -8.30 11.82
CA GLN A 58 5.14 -8.66 11.37
C GLN A 58 5.41 -8.20 9.93
N VAL A 59 4.42 -8.33 9.03
CA VAL A 59 4.53 -7.86 7.64
C VAL A 59 4.59 -6.33 7.59
N SER A 60 3.84 -5.62 8.46
CA SER A 60 3.92 -4.15 8.59
C SER A 60 5.34 -3.69 8.97
N ARG A 61 6.04 -4.40 9.87
CA ARG A 61 7.46 -4.12 10.18
C ARG A 61 8.36 -4.30 8.96
N LEU A 62 8.16 -5.39 8.20
CA LEU A 62 8.93 -5.65 6.98
C LEU A 62 8.68 -4.56 5.92
N GLN A 63 7.43 -4.14 5.72
CA GLN A 63 7.08 -3.09 4.78
C GLN A 63 7.70 -1.74 5.15
N THR A 64 7.69 -1.37 6.44
CA THR A 64 8.37 -0.16 6.90
C THR A 64 9.87 -0.21 6.59
N ARG A 65 10.50 -1.35 6.85
CA ARG A 65 11.93 -1.54 6.60
C ARG A 65 12.27 -1.51 5.10
N LEU A 66 11.46 -2.14 4.26
CA LEU A 66 11.62 -2.10 2.80
C LEU A 66 11.44 -0.68 2.27
N ALA A 67 10.41 0.03 2.72
CA ALA A 67 10.12 1.40 2.30
C ALA A 67 11.21 2.40 2.72
N GLN A 68 11.89 2.18 3.85
CA GLN A 68 13.05 2.97 4.28
C GLN A 68 14.23 2.86 3.29
N ALA A 69 14.32 1.78 2.53
CA ALA A 69 15.32 1.59 1.49
C ALA A 69 14.80 2.01 0.10
N ALA A 70 13.61 1.54 -0.31
CA ALA A 70 13.04 1.71 -1.63
C ALA A 70 11.50 1.87 -1.57
N PRO A 71 11.00 3.10 -1.34
CA PRO A 71 9.56 3.35 -1.15
C PRO A 71 8.68 2.86 -2.31
N ALA A 72 9.09 3.10 -3.56
CA ALA A 72 8.31 2.71 -4.72
C ALA A 72 8.26 1.17 -4.90
N THR A 73 9.35 0.46 -4.58
CA THR A 73 9.37 -1.01 -4.53
C THR A 73 8.41 -1.52 -3.45
N ALA A 74 8.46 -0.93 -2.25
CA ALA A 74 7.58 -1.29 -1.14
C ALA A 74 6.10 -1.04 -1.48
N LEU A 75 5.77 0.12 -2.08
CA LEU A 75 4.41 0.42 -2.50
C LEU A 75 3.93 -0.51 -3.61
N GLY A 76 4.78 -0.81 -4.59
CA GLY A 76 4.42 -1.70 -5.70
C GLY A 76 4.06 -3.11 -5.21
N ILE A 77 4.96 -3.73 -4.44
CA ILE A 77 4.73 -5.09 -3.90
C ILE A 77 3.60 -5.12 -2.86
N ASN A 78 3.26 -3.98 -2.27
CA ASN A 78 2.20 -3.86 -1.28
C ASN A 78 0.85 -4.37 -1.81
N MET A 79 0.55 -4.17 -3.09
CA MET A 79 -0.71 -4.60 -3.69
C MET A 79 -0.86 -6.12 -3.72
N HIS A 80 0.24 -6.85 -3.86
CA HIS A 80 0.28 -8.31 -3.69
C HIS A 80 0.04 -8.70 -2.22
N LEU A 81 0.71 -8.03 -1.29
CA LEU A 81 0.58 -8.29 0.13
C LEU A 81 -0.82 -7.96 0.66
N VAL A 82 -1.50 -6.96 0.10
CA VAL A 82 -2.90 -6.66 0.46
C VAL A 82 -3.79 -7.86 0.21
N TRP A 83 -3.76 -8.46 -1.00
CA TRP A 83 -4.58 -9.63 -1.28
C TRP A 83 -4.20 -10.86 -0.44
N ALA A 84 -2.91 -11.11 -0.28
CA ALA A 84 -2.45 -12.22 0.56
C ALA A 84 -2.85 -12.03 2.04
N GLY A 85 -2.76 -10.79 2.54
CA GLY A 85 -3.21 -10.44 3.89
C GLY A 85 -4.72 -10.54 4.06
N VAL A 86 -5.50 -10.14 3.03
CA VAL A 86 -6.96 -10.32 3.00
C VAL A 86 -7.31 -11.81 3.10
N ALA A 87 -6.68 -12.67 2.30
CA ALA A 87 -6.92 -14.10 2.33
C ALA A 87 -6.61 -14.69 3.72
N ARG A 88 -5.45 -14.31 4.30
CA ARG A 88 -5.11 -14.72 5.67
C ARG A 88 -6.13 -14.22 6.69
N ALA A 89 -6.48 -12.93 6.67
CA ALA A 89 -7.41 -12.35 7.64
C ALA A 89 -8.81 -12.99 7.61
N LEU A 90 -9.28 -13.42 6.43
CA LEU A 90 -10.52 -14.18 6.28
C LEU A 90 -10.36 -15.59 6.81
N SER A 91 -9.26 -16.28 6.46
CA SER A 91 -8.97 -17.66 6.90
C SER A 91 -8.93 -17.79 8.42
N GLU A 92 -8.27 -16.82 9.13
CA GLU A 92 -8.23 -16.76 10.59
C GLU A 92 -9.62 -16.56 11.23
N ARG A 93 -10.58 -16.04 10.45
CA ARG A 93 -12.00 -15.90 10.84
C ARG A 93 -12.87 -17.08 10.42
N GLY A 94 -12.25 -18.16 9.90
CA GLY A 94 -12.96 -19.35 9.42
C GLY A 94 -13.63 -19.20 8.05
N ILE A 95 -13.28 -18.15 7.27
CA ILE A 95 -13.80 -17.89 5.92
C ILE A 95 -12.72 -18.29 4.92
N THR A 96 -12.92 -19.38 4.21
CA THR A 96 -11.90 -20.05 3.39
C THR A 96 -11.99 -19.76 1.90
N ASP A 97 -12.86 -18.84 1.50
CA ASP A 97 -13.15 -18.52 0.08
C ASP A 97 -11.90 -18.08 -0.70
N LEU A 98 -10.87 -17.55 -0.01
CA LEU A 98 -9.60 -17.11 -0.59
C LEU A 98 -8.39 -17.95 -0.17
N ASP A 99 -8.54 -19.11 0.46
CA ASP A 99 -7.40 -19.95 0.86
C ASP A 99 -6.54 -20.37 -0.34
N TRP A 100 -7.15 -20.56 -1.50
CA TRP A 100 -6.44 -20.85 -2.76
C TRP A 100 -5.42 -19.75 -3.13
N LEU A 101 -5.69 -18.49 -2.77
CA LEU A 101 -4.80 -17.36 -3.03
C LEU A 101 -3.49 -17.50 -2.24
N LEU A 102 -3.55 -17.92 -0.97
CA LEU A 102 -2.35 -18.15 -0.16
C LEU A 102 -1.48 -19.25 -0.76
N HIS A 103 -2.11 -20.30 -1.27
CA HIS A 103 -1.42 -21.40 -1.97
C HIS A 103 -0.76 -20.91 -3.27
N GLU A 104 -1.48 -20.15 -4.11
CA GLU A 104 -0.94 -19.59 -5.36
C GLU A 104 0.18 -18.57 -5.08
N ALA A 105 0.06 -17.75 -4.02
CA ALA A 105 1.13 -16.82 -3.59
C ALA A 105 2.41 -17.57 -3.17
N ALA A 106 2.26 -18.68 -2.44
CA ALA A 106 3.37 -19.57 -2.08
C ALA A 106 4.02 -20.22 -3.31
N ALA A 107 3.23 -20.52 -4.34
CA ALA A 107 3.72 -21.02 -5.63
C ALA A 107 4.39 -19.93 -6.50
N GLY A 108 4.39 -18.68 -6.06
CA GLY A 108 5.07 -17.56 -6.73
C GLY A 108 4.19 -16.73 -7.65
N GLU A 109 2.87 -16.91 -7.62
CA GLU A 109 1.93 -16.06 -8.35
C GLU A 109 1.90 -14.64 -7.74
N ILE A 110 1.75 -13.63 -8.59
CA ILE A 110 1.76 -12.23 -8.22
C ILE A 110 0.36 -11.65 -8.36
N PHE A 111 -0.17 -11.15 -7.28
CA PHE A 111 -1.50 -10.56 -7.23
C PHE A 111 -1.46 -9.04 -7.38
N ALA A 112 -2.26 -8.48 -8.28
CA ALA A 112 -2.49 -7.04 -8.39
C ALA A 112 -3.88 -6.66 -7.89
N PHE A 113 -4.01 -5.39 -7.49
CA PHE A 113 -5.19 -4.84 -6.86
C PHE A 113 -5.87 -3.84 -7.81
N GLY A 114 -6.83 -4.35 -8.63
CA GLY A 114 -7.57 -3.58 -9.63
C GLY A 114 -8.91 -3.08 -9.08
N ILE A 115 -8.87 -2.21 -8.08
CA ILE A 115 -10.06 -1.74 -7.37
C ILE A 115 -10.40 -0.28 -7.71
N SER A 116 -9.43 0.63 -7.72
CA SER A 116 -9.67 2.06 -7.93
C SER A 116 -10.24 2.36 -9.32
N GLU A 117 -11.16 3.31 -9.39
CA GLU A 117 -11.83 3.78 -10.61
C GLU A 117 -11.83 5.30 -10.65
N ALA A 118 -11.68 5.88 -11.83
CA ALA A 118 -11.71 7.33 -11.99
C ALA A 118 -13.09 7.91 -11.63
N GLY A 119 -13.10 8.90 -10.73
CA GLY A 119 -14.34 9.57 -10.30
C GLY A 119 -15.23 8.75 -9.35
N ASN A 120 -14.78 7.58 -8.88
CA ASN A 120 -15.48 6.80 -7.86
C ASN A 120 -14.92 7.15 -6.48
N ASP A 121 -15.63 7.98 -5.73
CA ASP A 121 -15.33 8.35 -4.34
C ASP A 121 -15.92 7.37 -3.31
N GLN A 122 -16.76 6.41 -3.75
CA GLN A 122 -17.33 5.35 -2.92
C GLN A 122 -16.54 4.04 -3.07
N VAL A 123 -15.23 4.12 -2.95
CA VAL A 123 -14.33 2.96 -3.09
C VAL A 123 -14.80 1.79 -2.23
N LEU A 124 -14.95 0.60 -2.85
CA LEU A 124 -15.47 -0.65 -2.26
C LEU A 124 -16.97 -0.66 -1.90
N PHE A 125 -17.68 0.46 -1.98
CA PHE A 125 -19.11 0.52 -1.69
C PHE A 125 -19.98 0.74 -2.94
N ASP A 126 -19.37 1.16 -4.06
CA ASP A 126 -19.99 1.20 -5.38
C ASP A 126 -18.92 1.01 -6.47
N SER A 127 -19.33 0.75 -7.70
CA SER A 127 -18.42 0.57 -8.84
C SER A 127 -19.02 1.11 -10.13
N SER A 128 -18.18 1.80 -10.91
CA SER A 128 -18.51 2.21 -12.30
C SER A 128 -18.21 1.09 -13.32
N THR A 129 -17.50 0.04 -12.93
CA THR A 129 -17.32 -1.17 -13.73
C THR A 129 -18.59 -2.00 -13.67
N SER A 130 -19.15 -2.39 -14.82
CA SER A 130 -20.27 -3.34 -14.87
C SER A 130 -19.80 -4.78 -14.66
N ALA A 131 -20.61 -5.57 -13.96
CA ALA A 131 -20.46 -7.02 -13.83
C ALA A 131 -21.76 -7.69 -14.29
N VAL A 132 -21.79 -8.21 -15.53
CA VAL A 132 -22.97 -8.81 -16.13
C VAL A 132 -22.95 -10.32 -15.92
N PRO A 133 -23.98 -10.91 -15.25
CA PRO A 133 -24.03 -12.35 -15.01
C PRO A 133 -24.18 -13.14 -16.31
N THR A 134 -23.57 -14.31 -16.35
CA THR A 134 -23.67 -15.30 -17.42
C THR A 134 -23.98 -16.67 -16.81
N ALA A 135 -24.21 -17.69 -17.64
CA ALA A 135 -24.47 -19.06 -17.15
C ALA A 135 -23.28 -19.66 -16.36
N GLU A 136 -22.04 -19.22 -16.67
CA GLU A 136 -20.83 -19.84 -16.14
C GLU A 136 -19.95 -18.88 -15.29
N GLY A 137 -20.43 -17.64 -15.05
CA GLY A 137 -19.67 -16.64 -14.31
C GLY A 137 -20.16 -15.22 -14.57
N TYR A 138 -19.22 -14.27 -14.74
CA TYR A 138 -19.52 -12.86 -14.98
C TYR A 138 -18.66 -12.27 -16.08
N GLN A 139 -19.21 -11.28 -16.81
CA GLN A 139 -18.46 -10.40 -17.72
C GLN A 139 -18.29 -9.04 -17.11
N PHE A 140 -17.04 -8.57 -17.00
CA PHE A 140 -16.71 -7.26 -16.46
C PHE A 140 -16.32 -6.29 -17.59
N SER A 141 -16.88 -5.05 -17.54
CA SER A 141 -16.52 -3.96 -18.45
C SER A 141 -16.38 -2.65 -17.70
N GLY A 142 -15.23 -2.00 -17.86
CA GLY A 142 -14.89 -0.74 -17.18
C GLY A 142 -13.40 -0.46 -17.19
N THR A 143 -12.95 0.52 -16.43
CA THR A 143 -11.53 0.88 -16.34
C THR A 143 -11.09 0.93 -14.88
N LYS A 144 -10.06 0.19 -14.55
CA LYS A 144 -9.38 0.24 -13.26
C LYS A 144 -8.13 1.11 -13.40
N ILE A 145 -7.94 2.05 -12.48
CA ILE A 145 -6.76 2.92 -12.43
C ILE A 145 -5.82 2.49 -11.29
N PHE A 146 -4.58 2.98 -11.32
CA PHE A 146 -3.57 2.69 -10.31
C PHE A 146 -3.34 1.20 -10.05
N THR A 147 -3.42 0.36 -11.10
CA THR A 147 -3.13 -1.07 -11.01
C THR A 147 -1.62 -1.30 -10.92
N SER A 148 -1.05 -1.19 -9.72
CA SER A 148 0.38 -1.45 -9.48
C SER A 148 0.75 -2.87 -9.90
N LEU A 149 2.05 -3.12 -10.18
CA LEU A 149 2.55 -4.38 -10.71
C LEU A 149 2.07 -4.70 -12.13
N SER A 150 1.58 -3.71 -12.90
CA SER A 150 1.07 -3.91 -14.26
C SER A 150 1.99 -4.72 -15.19
N PRO A 151 3.35 -4.59 -15.14
CA PRO A 151 4.21 -5.40 -16.00
C PRO A 151 4.27 -6.88 -15.65
N VAL A 152 3.93 -7.27 -14.40
CA VAL A 152 4.33 -8.59 -13.87
C VAL A 152 3.22 -9.38 -13.17
N TRP A 153 2.07 -8.80 -12.86
CA TRP A 153 1.02 -9.53 -12.18
C TRP A 153 0.58 -10.76 -12.99
N THR A 154 0.27 -11.83 -12.30
CA THR A 154 -0.24 -13.07 -12.88
C THR A 154 -1.72 -13.29 -12.54
N ARG A 155 -2.18 -12.63 -11.47
CA ARG A 155 -3.57 -12.59 -11.02
C ARG A 155 -3.97 -11.14 -10.75
N LEU A 156 -5.12 -10.72 -11.25
CA LEU A 156 -5.67 -9.41 -10.99
C LEU A 156 -7.02 -9.55 -10.29
N GLY A 157 -7.10 -9.07 -9.06
CA GLY A 157 -8.37 -8.93 -8.35
C GLY A 157 -9.12 -7.71 -8.86
N ILE A 158 -10.36 -7.91 -9.27
CA ILE A 158 -11.26 -6.87 -9.79
C ILE A 158 -12.61 -6.95 -9.10
N PHE A 159 -13.38 -5.87 -9.20
CA PHE A 159 -14.79 -5.88 -8.81
C PHE A 159 -15.61 -5.05 -9.79
N GLY A 160 -16.91 -5.28 -9.78
CA GLY A 160 -17.86 -4.54 -10.61
C GLY A 160 -19.27 -4.63 -10.04
N ARG A 161 -20.16 -3.80 -10.55
CA ARG A 161 -21.55 -3.70 -10.14
C ARG A 161 -22.44 -4.56 -11.04
N ASP A 162 -23.23 -5.43 -10.41
CA ASP A 162 -24.28 -6.23 -11.03
C ASP A 162 -25.63 -5.55 -10.77
N ASP A 163 -26.22 -4.99 -11.83
CA ASP A 163 -27.54 -4.33 -11.82
C ASP A 163 -28.62 -5.24 -12.46
N SER A 164 -28.41 -6.56 -12.53
CA SER A 164 -29.40 -7.51 -13.10
C SER A 164 -30.70 -7.54 -12.30
N ASP A 165 -30.62 -7.27 -10.99
CA ASP A 165 -31.75 -6.92 -10.14
C ASP A 165 -31.62 -5.45 -9.69
N PRO A 166 -32.31 -4.51 -10.35
CA PRO A 166 -32.21 -3.08 -10.04
C PRO A 166 -32.65 -2.69 -8.62
N ASP A 167 -33.51 -3.51 -7.98
CA ASP A 167 -33.98 -3.26 -6.63
C ASP A 167 -32.94 -3.72 -5.57
N ASN A 168 -32.05 -4.64 -5.95
CA ASN A 168 -31.01 -5.19 -5.09
C ASN A 168 -29.66 -5.31 -5.81
N PRO A 169 -29.04 -4.19 -6.23
CA PRO A 169 -27.75 -4.23 -6.93
C PRO A 169 -26.65 -4.78 -6.01
N THR A 170 -25.71 -5.52 -6.60
CA THR A 170 -24.61 -6.12 -5.85
C THR A 170 -23.24 -5.77 -6.43
N LEU A 171 -22.22 -5.75 -5.58
CA LEU A 171 -20.81 -5.72 -5.99
C LEU A 171 -20.29 -7.15 -6.06
N VAL A 172 -19.71 -7.48 -7.19
CA VAL A 172 -19.17 -8.81 -7.50
C VAL A 172 -17.65 -8.71 -7.54
N PHE A 173 -16.97 -9.47 -6.69
CA PHE A 173 -15.50 -9.55 -6.62
C PHE A 173 -15.01 -10.83 -7.26
N GLY A 174 -13.98 -10.73 -8.08
CA GLY A 174 -13.40 -11.89 -8.73
C GLY A 174 -11.96 -11.66 -9.20
N PHE A 175 -11.36 -12.72 -9.72
CA PHE A 175 -9.96 -12.71 -10.16
C PHE A 175 -9.83 -13.18 -11.60
N ILE A 176 -9.00 -12.47 -12.37
CA ILE A 176 -8.56 -12.89 -13.70
C ILE A 176 -7.09 -13.30 -13.69
N THR A 177 -6.71 -14.10 -14.67
CA THR A 177 -5.33 -14.47 -14.94
C THR A 177 -4.71 -13.57 -16.01
N ARG A 178 -3.38 -13.60 -16.12
CA ARG A 178 -2.67 -12.86 -17.18
C ARG A 178 -3.06 -13.34 -18.60
N GLN A 179 -3.56 -14.57 -18.75
CA GLN A 179 -3.99 -15.16 -20.01
C GLN A 179 -5.46 -14.88 -20.35
N THR A 180 -6.23 -14.31 -19.42
CA THR A 180 -7.64 -13.97 -19.68
C THR A 180 -7.72 -12.95 -20.81
N GLU A 181 -8.64 -13.17 -21.77
CA GLU A 181 -8.87 -12.25 -22.88
C GLU A 181 -9.80 -11.09 -22.48
N GLY A 182 -9.83 -10.03 -23.29
CA GLY A 182 -10.75 -8.90 -23.14
C GLY A 182 -10.22 -7.78 -22.24
N TYR A 183 -9.01 -7.82 -21.73
CA TYR A 183 -8.40 -6.67 -21.06
C TYR A 183 -7.20 -6.11 -21.83
N SER A 184 -6.89 -4.85 -21.56
CA SER A 184 -5.68 -4.19 -22.01
C SER A 184 -5.08 -3.32 -20.91
N ILE A 185 -3.76 -3.18 -20.92
CA ILE A 185 -3.02 -2.31 -20.00
C ILE A 185 -2.60 -1.07 -20.78
N ALA A 186 -3.01 0.11 -20.33
CA ALA A 186 -2.67 1.38 -20.95
C ALA A 186 -1.18 1.74 -20.72
N ASP A 187 -0.63 2.56 -21.59
CA ASP A 187 0.70 3.14 -21.41
C ASP A 187 0.59 4.58 -20.90
N ASP A 188 -0.02 4.74 -19.73
CA ASP A 188 -0.42 6.01 -19.14
C ASP A 188 0.29 6.36 -17.81
N TRP A 189 1.38 5.64 -17.47
CA TRP A 189 2.07 5.82 -16.21
C TRP A 189 3.28 6.74 -16.29
N ASP A 190 3.08 8.03 -16.02
CA ASP A 190 4.15 9.02 -15.88
C ASP A 190 3.90 9.98 -14.70
N PRO A 191 3.85 9.47 -13.46
CA PRO A 191 3.54 10.25 -12.27
C PRO A 191 4.75 11.07 -11.78
N LEU A 192 4.46 11.97 -10.82
CA LEU A 192 5.47 12.78 -10.15
C LEU A 192 6.42 11.94 -9.29
N GLY A 193 5.89 10.98 -8.54
CA GLY A 193 6.60 10.08 -7.62
C GLY A 193 6.10 8.65 -7.71
N MET A 194 6.66 7.74 -6.91
CA MET A 194 6.34 6.31 -6.90
C MET A 194 6.43 5.66 -8.31
N ARG A 195 7.29 6.19 -9.15
CA ARG A 195 7.36 5.87 -10.59
C ARG A 195 7.57 4.38 -10.87
N ALA A 196 8.38 3.72 -10.05
CA ALA A 196 8.70 2.31 -10.24
C ALA A 196 7.54 1.34 -9.97
N THR A 197 6.44 1.78 -9.36
CA THR A 197 5.26 0.93 -9.12
C THR A 197 4.59 0.47 -10.41
N GLN A 198 4.74 1.24 -11.50
CA GLN A 198 4.10 1.01 -12.81
C GLN A 198 2.60 0.68 -12.66
N SER A 199 1.89 1.64 -12.02
CA SER A 199 0.47 1.50 -11.65
C SER A 199 -0.45 1.95 -12.79
N ARG A 200 -0.32 1.32 -13.95
CA ARG A 200 -1.02 1.65 -15.19
C ARG A 200 -2.51 1.36 -15.09
N SER A 201 -3.32 2.03 -15.89
CA SER A 201 -4.73 1.70 -16.04
C SER A 201 -4.93 0.36 -16.75
N THR A 202 -5.95 -0.37 -16.31
CA THR A 202 -6.39 -1.63 -16.91
C THR A 202 -7.82 -1.46 -17.43
N VAL A 203 -8.02 -1.57 -18.73
CA VAL A 203 -9.32 -1.50 -19.39
C VAL A 203 -9.87 -2.92 -19.51
N LEU A 204 -11.10 -3.12 -19.07
CA LEU A 204 -11.85 -4.37 -19.15
C LEU A 204 -12.94 -4.22 -20.21
N ASP A 205 -12.93 -5.08 -21.21
CA ASP A 205 -13.95 -5.15 -22.26
C ASP A 205 -14.55 -6.56 -22.29
N LYS A 206 -15.66 -6.75 -21.57
CA LYS A 206 -16.35 -8.04 -21.41
C LYS A 206 -15.42 -9.16 -20.91
N VAL A 207 -14.52 -8.82 -20.02
CA VAL A 207 -13.59 -9.79 -19.42
C VAL A 207 -14.37 -10.83 -18.66
N PHE A 208 -14.22 -12.11 -19.03
CA PHE A 208 -14.92 -13.19 -18.39
C PHE A 208 -14.20 -13.69 -17.13
N VAL A 209 -14.93 -13.80 -16.03
CA VAL A 209 -14.50 -14.39 -14.77
C VAL A 209 -15.40 -15.60 -14.48
N PRO A 210 -14.86 -16.82 -14.44
CA PRO A 210 -15.64 -18.02 -14.19
C PRO A 210 -16.11 -18.07 -12.72
N THR A 211 -17.18 -18.82 -12.47
CA THR A 211 -17.84 -18.89 -11.15
C THR A 211 -16.89 -19.27 -10.02
N ASP A 212 -15.92 -20.17 -10.26
CA ASP A 212 -14.92 -20.60 -9.29
C ASP A 212 -13.86 -19.54 -8.96
N ARG A 213 -13.83 -18.42 -9.72
CA ARG A 213 -12.99 -17.25 -9.48
C ARG A 213 -13.80 -16.03 -9.02
N ILE A 214 -15.12 -16.14 -8.86
CA ILE A 214 -15.95 -15.18 -8.16
C ILE A 214 -15.88 -15.50 -6.67
N VAL A 215 -15.33 -14.57 -5.89
CA VAL A 215 -15.02 -14.83 -4.47
C VAL A 215 -16.04 -14.23 -3.52
N ARG A 216 -16.77 -13.19 -3.96
CA ARG A 216 -17.77 -12.54 -3.09
C ARG A 216 -18.80 -11.78 -3.91
N LYS A 217 -20.03 -11.75 -3.39
CA LYS A 217 -21.09 -10.83 -3.81
C LYS A 217 -21.64 -10.16 -2.57
N ILE A 218 -21.70 -8.84 -2.58
CA ILE A 218 -22.17 -8.03 -1.45
C ILE A 218 -23.13 -6.95 -1.94
N PRO A 219 -24.06 -6.47 -1.10
CA PRO A 219 -24.91 -5.34 -1.45
C PRO A 219 -24.08 -4.09 -1.78
N VAL A 220 -24.56 -3.27 -2.71
CA VAL A 220 -24.04 -1.92 -2.95
C VAL A 220 -24.27 -1.05 -1.70
N GLY A 221 -23.33 -0.16 -1.40
CA GLY A 221 -23.36 0.74 -0.25
C GLY A 221 -22.61 0.21 0.96
N PRO A 222 -22.53 1.03 2.03
CA PRO A 222 -21.83 0.67 3.26
C PRO A 222 -22.36 -0.62 3.87
N ASN A 223 -21.48 -1.57 4.12
CA ASN A 223 -21.83 -2.86 4.72
C ASN A 223 -20.69 -3.37 5.61
N ALA A 224 -20.97 -4.38 6.40
CA ALA A 224 -20.05 -4.99 7.37
C ALA A 224 -19.50 -6.34 6.88
N ASP A 225 -19.42 -6.57 5.56
CA ASP A 225 -18.88 -7.83 5.03
C ASP A 225 -17.42 -8.01 5.46
N PRO A 226 -17.03 -9.19 5.94
CA PRO A 226 -15.65 -9.49 6.35
C PRO A 226 -14.59 -9.24 5.26
N LEU A 227 -14.94 -9.36 3.96
CA LEU A 227 -14.02 -9.03 2.86
C LEU A 227 -13.68 -7.54 2.86
N ILE A 228 -14.69 -6.67 3.03
CA ILE A 228 -14.50 -5.21 3.08
C ILE A 228 -13.60 -4.84 4.26
N PHE A 229 -13.89 -5.40 5.45
CA PHE A 229 -13.04 -5.21 6.63
C PHE A 229 -11.59 -5.65 6.38
N ALA A 230 -11.40 -6.85 5.82
CA ALA A 230 -10.07 -7.40 5.57
C ALA A 230 -9.28 -6.56 4.53
N ILE A 231 -9.97 -6.02 3.50
CA ILE A 231 -9.34 -5.12 2.52
C ILE A 231 -8.90 -3.83 3.23
N PHE A 232 -9.78 -3.15 3.98
CA PHE A 232 -9.42 -1.94 4.71
C PHE A 232 -8.26 -2.19 5.67
N ALA A 233 -8.31 -3.25 6.48
CA ALA A 233 -7.28 -3.55 7.46
C ALA A 233 -5.89 -3.72 6.81
N ASN A 234 -5.80 -4.54 5.78
CA ASN A 234 -4.52 -4.79 5.11
C ASN A 234 -4.06 -3.59 4.28
N PHE A 235 -4.97 -2.94 3.55
CA PHE A 235 -4.63 -1.81 2.70
C PHE A 235 -4.11 -0.62 3.52
N GLU A 236 -4.88 -0.17 4.53
CA GLU A 236 -4.53 1.02 5.32
C GLU A 236 -3.24 0.82 6.13
N LEU A 237 -3.08 -0.33 6.80
CA LEU A 237 -1.92 -0.57 7.67
C LEU A 237 -0.64 -0.83 6.89
N LEU A 238 -0.72 -1.54 5.77
CA LEU A 238 0.44 -1.76 4.90
C LEU A 238 0.85 -0.47 4.16
N LEU A 239 -0.10 0.37 3.74
CA LEU A 239 0.21 1.72 3.23
C LEU A 239 0.85 2.61 4.30
N ALA A 240 0.28 2.65 5.49
CA ALA A 240 0.86 3.39 6.62
C ALA A 240 2.32 2.99 6.85
N SER A 241 2.62 1.70 6.74
CA SER A 241 3.97 1.15 6.89
C SER A 241 4.95 1.66 5.82
N VAL A 242 4.48 1.82 4.57
CA VAL A 242 5.30 2.42 3.49
C VAL A 242 5.66 3.87 3.84
N TYR A 243 4.69 4.68 4.26
CA TYR A 243 4.94 6.08 4.59
C TYR A 243 5.76 6.24 5.88
N ALA A 244 5.58 5.36 6.87
CA ALA A 244 6.46 5.30 8.04
C ALA A 244 7.93 5.10 7.65
N GLY A 245 8.19 4.22 6.68
CA GLY A 245 9.55 3.99 6.15
C GLY A 245 10.14 5.22 5.46
N ILE A 246 9.34 5.98 4.70
CA ILE A 246 9.78 7.25 4.10
C ILE A 246 10.18 8.26 5.19
N GLY A 247 9.36 8.43 6.22
CA GLY A 247 9.63 9.33 7.33
C GLY A 247 10.92 8.96 8.07
N ASN A 248 11.11 7.68 8.37
CA ASN A 248 12.35 7.17 8.99
C ASN A 248 13.58 7.50 8.14
N ARG A 249 13.51 7.27 6.82
CA ARG A 249 14.63 7.56 5.92
C ARG A 249 14.93 9.05 5.84
N ALA A 250 13.91 9.89 5.82
CA ALA A 250 14.08 11.35 5.83
C ALA A 250 14.84 11.82 7.08
N LEU A 251 14.53 11.29 8.26
CA LEU A 251 15.24 11.61 9.50
C LEU A 251 16.70 11.13 9.50
N GLU A 252 16.99 9.94 8.96
CA GLU A 252 18.37 9.48 8.79
C GLU A 252 19.19 10.43 7.91
N LEU A 253 18.61 10.87 6.78
CA LEU A 253 19.26 11.79 5.85
C LEU A 253 19.46 13.16 6.48
N ALA A 254 18.48 13.67 7.24
CA ALA A 254 18.59 14.92 7.98
C ALA A 254 19.73 14.86 9.02
N SER A 255 19.76 13.80 9.80
CA SER A 255 20.79 13.59 10.83
C SER A 255 22.19 13.47 10.22
N SER A 256 22.33 12.70 9.15
CA SER A 256 23.59 12.56 8.41
C SER A 256 24.05 13.90 7.83
N ALA A 257 23.13 14.68 7.26
CA ALA A 257 23.43 15.99 6.72
C ALA A 257 23.89 16.99 7.82
N ALA A 258 23.24 16.97 8.97
CA ALA A 258 23.61 17.84 10.11
C ALA A 258 24.99 17.48 10.67
N LEU A 259 25.28 16.19 10.83
CA LEU A 259 26.55 15.70 11.37
C LEU A 259 27.74 15.94 10.43
N SER A 260 27.55 15.81 9.12
CA SER A 260 28.63 15.87 8.14
C SER A 260 28.97 17.31 7.69
N ARG A 261 28.11 18.30 7.94
CA ARG A 261 28.28 19.67 7.46
C ARG A 261 28.87 20.57 8.53
N MET A 262 29.77 21.45 8.10
CA MET A 262 30.41 22.45 8.95
C MET A 262 29.95 23.86 8.57
N SER A 263 29.63 24.68 9.55
CA SER A 263 29.34 26.11 9.38
C SER A 263 30.64 26.88 9.18
N LYS A 264 30.78 27.56 8.07
CA LYS A 264 31.92 28.44 7.85
C LYS A 264 31.92 29.68 8.80
N LYS A 265 30.75 30.04 9.30
CA LYS A 265 30.59 31.20 10.21
C LYS A 265 31.09 30.90 11.62
N THR A 266 30.78 29.71 12.13
CA THR A 266 31.10 29.33 13.52
C THR A 266 32.27 28.36 13.63
N GLY A 267 32.66 27.68 12.54
CA GLY A 267 33.64 26.59 12.56
C GLY A 267 33.11 25.25 13.16
N GLU A 268 31.83 25.22 13.51
CA GLU A 268 31.21 24.03 14.16
C GLU A 268 30.33 23.21 13.21
N SER A 269 30.05 21.98 13.61
CA SER A 269 29.07 21.13 12.93
C SER A 269 27.67 21.74 13.00
N TYR A 270 26.90 21.60 11.92
CA TYR A 270 25.47 21.97 11.92
C TYR A 270 24.68 21.18 12.97
N ALA A 271 25.18 20.05 13.43
CA ALA A 271 24.59 19.30 14.55
C ALA A 271 24.62 20.07 15.87
N ASN A 272 25.42 21.14 16.00
CA ASN A 272 25.46 22.03 17.16
C ASN A 272 24.53 23.25 17.01
N ASP A 273 23.98 23.49 15.80
CA ASP A 273 23.06 24.57 15.56
C ASP A 273 21.70 24.32 16.25
N PRO A 274 21.23 25.24 17.13
CA PRO A 274 20.01 25.02 17.92
C PRO A 274 18.76 24.90 17.05
N ASP A 275 18.66 25.62 15.93
CA ASP A 275 17.49 25.57 15.06
C ASP A 275 17.43 24.24 14.28
N ILE A 276 18.59 23.74 13.84
CA ILE A 276 18.69 22.44 13.17
C ILE A 276 18.37 21.31 14.16
N ARG A 277 18.91 21.36 15.37
CA ARG A 277 18.60 20.41 16.44
C ARG A 277 17.12 20.39 16.75
N TRP A 278 16.49 21.56 16.88
CA TRP A 278 15.07 21.67 17.15
C TRP A 278 14.23 21.04 16.02
N ARG A 279 14.57 21.32 14.74
CA ARG A 279 13.85 20.74 13.59
C ARG A 279 13.91 19.23 13.55
N ILE A 280 15.12 18.66 13.73
CA ILE A 280 15.28 17.19 13.75
C ILE A 280 14.51 16.59 14.93
N ALA A 281 14.62 17.18 16.12
CA ALA A 281 13.93 16.68 17.31
C ALA A 281 12.40 16.74 17.15
N HIS A 282 11.86 17.82 16.59
CA HIS A 282 10.43 17.96 16.35
C HIS A 282 9.90 16.88 15.38
N ALA A 283 10.58 16.68 14.27
CA ALA A 283 10.22 15.63 13.31
C ALA A 283 10.37 14.23 13.91
N ALA A 284 11.43 13.97 14.68
CA ALA A 284 11.66 12.70 15.35
C ALA A 284 10.57 12.36 16.39
N ILE A 285 10.15 13.33 17.22
CA ILE A 285 9.06 13.16 18.21
C ILE A 285 7.77 12.72 17.50
N SER A 286 7.43 13.36 16.38
CA SER A 286 6.25 12.99 15.60
C SER A 286 6.40 11.59 14.99
N GLN A 287 7.55 11.30 14.36
CA GLN A 287 7.82 10.03 13.66
C GLN A 287 7.83 8.82 14.61
N GLU A 288 8.35 8.98 15.84
CA GLU A 288 8.36 7.91 16.85
C GLU A 288 6.95 7.42 17.23
N SER A 289 5.91 8.23 17.03
CA SER A 289 4.52 7.83 17.31
C SER A 289 3.90 6.98 16.22
N VAL A 290 4.47 6.96 14.99
CA VAL A 290 3.85 6.34 13.81
C VAL A 290 3.88 4.81 13.89
N GLN A 291 5.07 4.24 14.04
CA GLN A 291 5.24 2.78 14.03
C GLN A 291 4.46 2.08 15.14
N PRO A 292 4.51 2.53 16.43
CA PRO A 292 3.72 1.92 17.50
C PRO A 292 2.21 1.94 17.22
N HIS A 293 1.69 3.03 16.60
CA HIS A 293 0.27 3.11 16.26
C HIS A 293 -0.12 2.06 15.20
N ILE A 294 0.67 1.96 14.12
CA ILE A 294 0.45 0.94 13.07
C ILE A 294 0.44 -0.46 13.68
N LEU A 295 1.47 -0.79 14.48
CA LEU A 295 1.66 -2.13 15.01
C LEU A 295 0.60 -2.51 16.03
N SER A 296 0.16 -1.56 16.87
CA SER A 296 -0.93 -1.80 17.84
C SER A 296 -2.23 -2.16 17.13
N VAL A 297 -2.58 -1.43 16.06
CA VAL A 297 -3.81 -1.71 15.30
C VAL A 297 -3.68 -3.02 14.49
N ALA A 298 -2.49 -3.29 13.92
CA ALA A 298 -2.23 -4.55 13.23
C ALA A 298 -2.33 -5.76 14.17
N GLN A 299 -1.81 -5.62 15.41
CA GLN A 299 -1.94 -6.65 16.44
C GLN A 299 -3.40 -6.89 16.83
N ASP A 300 -4.22 -5.83 16.99
CA ASP A 300 -5.65 -5.97 17.25
C ASP A 300 -6.38 -6.74 16.14
N VAL A 301 -5.97 -6.55 14.86
CA VAL A 301 -6.50 -7.33 13.71
C VAL A 301 -6.09 -8.80 13.80
N ASP A 302 -4.81 -9.07 14.11
CA ASP A 302 -4.25 -10.41 14.24
C ASP A 302 -4.86 -11.17 15.43
N ASP A 303 -5.10 -10.48 16.56
CA ASP A 303 -5.69 -11.04 17.78
C ASP A 303 -7.22 -11.15 17.73
N LEU A 304 -7.84 -10.81 16.60
CA LEU A 304 -9.29 -10.84 16.37
C LEU A 304 -10.09 -10.01 17.39
N ILE A 305 -9.53 -8.91 17.86
CA ILE A 305 -10.21 -8.02 18.80
C ILE A 305 -11.47 -7.42 18.15
N ASP A 306 -12.57 -7.36 18.87
CA ASP A 306 -13.78 -6.70 18.38
C ASP A 306 -13.84 -5.25 18.89
N HIS A 307 -13.66 -4.30 17.99
CA HIS A 307 -13.82 -2.87 18.26
C HIS A 307 -15.18 -2.33 17.75
N GLY A 308 -16.03 -3.19 17.19
CA GLY A 308 -17.33 -2.77 16.64
C GLY A 308 -17.19 -1.63 15.63
N THR A 309 -18.00 -0.58 15.80
CA THR A 309 -18.01 0.59 14.90
C THR A 309 -16.75 1.46 14.98
N ALA A 310 -15.89 1.27 15.99
CA ALA A 310 -14.64 1.99 16.13
C ALA A 310 -13.53 1.45 15.17
N TRP A 311 -13.76 0.35 14.46
CA TRP A 311 -12.77 -0.21 13.56
C TRP A 311 -12.35 0.73 12.43
N PHE A 312 -13.29 1.36 11.72
CA PHE A 312 -12.96 2.24 10.61
C PHE A 312 -12.02 3.39 10.99
N PRO A 313 -12.31 4.22 12.02
CA PRO A 313 -11.36 5.23 12.46
C PRO A 313 -10.02 4.64 12.94
N LYS A 314 -10.03 3.45 13.58
CA LYS A 314 -8.79 2.78 14.00
C LYS A 314 -7.91 2.37 12.81
N LEU A 315 -8.49 1.94 11.70
CA LEU A 315 -7.74 1.54 10.50
C LEU A 315 -7.23 2.75 9.70
N VAL A 316 -8.07 3.76 9.53
CA VAL A 316 -7.76 4.98 8.76
C VAL A 316 -6.74 5.87 9.48
N GLY A 317 -6.82 5.97 10.82
CA GLY A 317 -5.96 6.82 11.63
C GLY A 317 -4.46 6.62 11.42
N PRO A 318 -3.92 5.39 11.47
CA PRO A 318 -2.51 5.12 11.21
C PRO A 318 -2.05 5.60 9.83
N LYS A 319 -2.86 5.41 8.77
CA LYS A 319 -2.51 5.79 7.40
C LYS A 319 -2.39 7.31 7.25
N ILE A 320 -3.39 8.06 7.69
CA ILE A 320 -3.37 9.54 7.64
C ILE A 320 -2.18 10.08 8.43
N ARG A 321 -2.00 9.61 9.67
CA ARG A 321 -0.87 10.06 10.52
C ARG A 321 0.49 9.72 9.90
N ALA A 322 0.66 8.52 9.36
CA ALA A 322 1.91 8.11 8.72
C ALA A 322 2.23 8.99 7.50
N THR A 323 1.25 9.29 6.65
CA THR A 323 1.42 10.11 5.45
C THR A 323 1.80 11.55 5.79
N GLU A 324 1.06 12.18 6.71
CA GLU A 324 1.30 13.57 7.09
C GLU A 324 2.66 13.74 7.78
N ILE A 325 2.96 12.89 8.76
CA ILE A 325 4.21 12.93 9.51
C ILE A 325 5.40 12.62 8.58
N ALA A 326 5.27 11.69 7.65
CA ALA A 326 6.32 11.42 6.66
C ALA A 326 6.58 12.64 5.78
N ARG A 327 5.53 13.33 5.30
CA ARG A 327 5.65 14.55 4.51
C ARG A 327 6.37 15.65 5.30
N GLU A 328 5.97 15.89 6.54
CA GLU A 328 6.61 16.86 7.43
C GLU A 328 8.09 16.51 7.71
N SER A 329 8.38 15.21 7.90
CA SER A 329 9.74 14.70 8.12
C SER A 329 10.63 14.92 6.90
N VAL A 330 10.11 14.68 5.67
CA VAL A 330 10.83 14.96 4.43
C VAL A 330 11.07 16.47 4.25
N GLU A 331 10.07 17.31 4.53
CA GLU A 331 10.24 18.77 4.50
C GLU A 331 11.29 19.25 5.50
N ALA A 332 11.28 18.75 6.73
CA ALA A 332 12.28 19.05 7.73
C ALA A 332 13.68 18.64 7.26
N ALA A 333 13.81 17.46 6.68
CA ALA A 333 15.07 16.92 6.15
C ALA A 333 15.63 17.78 5.00
N ILE A 334 14.78 18.25 4.09
CA ILE A 334 15.16 19.17 3.00
C ILE A 334 15.69 20.48 3.59
N ARG A 335 15.01 21.08 4.57
CA ARG A 335 15.43 22.32 5.24
C ARG A 335 16.77 22.15 5.96
N VAL A 336 16.98 21.05 6.66
CA VAL A 336 18.24 20.71 7.35
C VAL A 336 19.36 20.49 6.33
N SER A 337 19.11 19.81 5.24
CA SER A 337 20.11 19.50 4.20
C SER A 337 20.48 20.71 3.34
N GLY A 338 19.59 21.72 3.29
CA GLY A 338 19.81 22.97 2.53
C GLY A 338 19.80 22.72 1.00
N GLY A 339 20.40 23.63 0.23
CA GLY A 339 20.32 23.65 -1.23
C GLY A 339 20.75 22.36 -1.96
N ARG A 340 21.52 21.50 -1.33
CA ARG A 340 21.85 20.16 -1.89
C ARG A 340 20.62 19.29 -2.09
N ALA A 341 19.63 19.39 -1.20
CA ALA A 341 18.39 18.64 -1.30
C ALA A 341 17.50 19.09 -2.46
N TYR A 342 17.79 20.24 -3.08
CA TYR A 342 17.05 20.75 -4.25
C TYR A 342 17.57 20.18 -5.59
N GLN A 343 18.67 19.43 -5.56
CA GLN A 343 19.23 18.81 -6.76
C GLN A 343 18.39 17.60 -7.17
N LYS A 344 18.18 17.42 -8.48
CA LYS A 344 17.35 16.37 -9.05
C LYS A 344 17.84 14.96 -8.66
N GLU A 345 19.13 14.78 -8.46
CA GLU A 345 19.78 13.55 -8.06
C GLU A 345 19.70 13.25 -6.55
N SER A 346 19.22 14.23 -5.76
CA SER A 346 19.08 14.05 -4.31
C SER A 346 18.02 13.03 -3.97
N GLU A 347 18.35 12.10 -3.07
CA GLU A 347 17.39 11.14 -2.53
C GLU A 347 16.19 11.86 -1.87
N LEU A 348 16.43 12.97 -1.15
CA LEU A 348 15.36 13.75 -0.55
C LEU A 348 14.38 14.34 -1.57
N THR A 349 14.86 14.73 -2.76
CA THR A 349 13.99 15.19 -3.85
C THR A 349 13.08 14.06 -4.35
N ARG A 350 13.59 12.83 -4.43
CA ARG A 350 12.79 11.65 -4.77
C ARG A 350 11.78 11.36 -3.66
N LEU A 351 12.22 11.27 -2.40
CA LEU A 351 11.32 11.04 -1.25
C LEU A 351 10.21 12.09 -1.16
N TYR A 352 10.52 13.38 -1.49
CA TYR A 352 9.51 14.43 -1.50
C TYR A 352 8.43 14.20 -2.57
N ARG A 353 8.80 13.69 -3.74
CA ARG A 353 7.84 13.33 -4.79
C ARG A 353 7.07 12.05 -4.43
N ASP A 354 7.75 11.07 -3.86
CA ASP A 354 7.16 9.79 -3.49
C ASP A 354 6.13 9.94 -2.36
N VAL A 355 6.41 10.77 -1.34
CA VAL A 355 5.51 10.94 -0.20
C VAL A 355 4.17 11.59 -0.58
N LEU A 356 4.14 12.40 -1.64
CA LEU A 356 2.91 13.06 -2.10
C LEU A 356 1.85 12.07 -2.59
N ALA A 357 2.23 10.87 -3.03
CA ALA A 357 1.27 9.85 -3.43
C ALA A 357 0.32 9.46 -2.28
N GLY A 358 0.77 9.56 -1.03
CA GLY A 358 -0.05 9.28 0.15
C GLY A 358 -1.26 10.17 0.34
N LEU A 359 -1.24 11.37 -0.25
CA LEU A 359 -2.39 12.30 -0.20
C LEU A 359 -3.58 11.82 -1.05
N TYR A 360 -3.32 10.96 -2.04
CA TYR A 360 -4.32 10.52 -3.01
C TYR A 360 -4.77 9.07 -2.84
N HIS A 361 -4.11 8.31 -1.97
CA HIS A 361 -4.57 6.96 -1.65
C HIS A 361 -5.85 7.01 -0.81
N PRO A 362 -6.83 6.12 -1.05
CA PRO A 362 -7.88 5.87 -0.07
C PRO A 362 -7.26 5.42 1.29
N SER A 363 -7.72 5.82 2.43
CA SER A 363 -8.59 6.95 2.69
C SER A 363 -7.76 8.24 2.62
N ASP A 364 -8.19 9.20 1.83
CA ASP A 364 -7.56 10.52 1.75
C ASP A 364 -7.94 11.39 2.97
N ASP A 365 -7.46 12.64 2.99
CA ASP A 365 -7.67 13.53 4.13
C ASP A 365 -9.16 13.79 4.40
N GLU A 366 -9.92 14.07 3.34
CA GLU A 366 -11.35 14.39 3.41
C GLU A 366 -12.17 13.19 3.90
N SER A 367 -11.96 12.01 3.33
CA SER A 367 -12.68 10.80 3.70
C SER A 367 -12.31 10.30 5.09
N ALA A 368 -11.04 10.44 5.49
CA ALA A 368 -10.59 10.11 6.83
C ALA A 368 -11.24 11.00 7.88
N HIS A 369 -11.27 12.32 7.67
CA HIS A 369 -11.93 13.27 8.58
C HIS A 369 -13.43 13.00 8.67
N ALA A 370 -14.10 12.69 7.55
CA ALA A 370 -15.52 12.30 7.54
C ALA A 370 -15.76 11.01 8.36
N THR A 371 -14.87 10.01 8.22
CA THR A 371 -14.93 8.76 9.00
C THR A 371 -14.83 9.03 10.51
N PHE A 372 -13.85 9.84 10.93
CA PHE A 372 -13.67 10.22 12.31
C PHE A 372 -14.86 11.06 12.82
N ALA A 373 -15.31 12.06 12.06
CA ALA A 373 -16.45 12.89 12.44
C ALA A 373 -17.70 12.03 12.66
N THR A 374 -17.98 11.09 11.76
CA THR A 374 -19.12 10.17 11.90
C THR A 374 -18.99 9.29 13.15
N ALA A 375 -17.80 8.82 13.48
CA ALA A 375 -17.58 7.99 14.67
C ALA A 375 -17.83 8.75 16.00
N TYR A 376 -17.51 10.06 16.03
CA TYR A 376 -17.64 10.89 17.25
C TYR A 376 -18.96 11.66 17.34
N LEU A 377 -19.55 12.04 16.21
CA LEU A 377 -20.70 12.94 16.13
C LEU A 377 -21.97 12.26 15.59
N GLY A 378 -21.86 11.04 15.07
CA GLY A 378 -22.93 10.37 14.32
C GLY A 378 -22.95 10.81 12.86
N ALA A 379 -23.82 10.19 12.05
CA ALA A 379 -24.00 10.55 10.66
C ALA A 379 -24.44 12.01 10.51
N ALA A 380 -23.92 12.72 9.50
CA ALA A 380 -24.42 14.04 9.16
C ALA A 380 -25.87 13.95 8.68
N ILE A 381 -26.71 14.94 9.09
CA ILE A 381 -28.13 15.03 8.73
C ILE A 381 -28.26 15.62 7.34
#